data_462d3798ba54d2b8ac3b0debf061c402
#
_entry.id   462d3798ba54d2b8ac3b0debf061c402
#
_cell.length_a   1.000
_cell.length_b   1.000
_cell.length_c   1.000
_cell.angle_alpha   90.00
_cell.angle_beta   90.00
_cell.angle_gamma   90.00
#
_symmetry.space_group_name_H-M   'P 1'
#
loop_
_entity.id
_entity.type
_entity.pdbx_description
1 polymer ?
#
loop_
_entity_poly.entity_id
_entity_poly.type
_entity_poly.pdbx_seq_one_letter_code
_entity_poly.pdbx_strand_id
1 'polypeptide(L)'
;EKLQHRAWTDQLQLKPDCKTDKQHRPHLSGRYGRSKGVDESGMAYAKIHAIKATVDKAIDYICNPEKTDEKMFVSSYACSPETAAYDFKYTLDHCRENSPNKAYHLIQAFAPGEVGFEEAHHIGKELADKLLEGKYSYVVTTHIDKEHVHNHIIFCAADNIEHNKYHDCKQSYYHIRKLSDELCKEHNLSVIIPGAQRGRKYEEWQSDQNGSTWKTQLRRDINFFINSASTYEEFLLLMRAKGYEIKGETFEEGAAKYILFRPLDKERFVRGSTRSLGKEYTKERITRNASKGNGSERQ
;
A
#
# COMPACT_ATOMS: atom_id res chain seq x y z
N GLU A 1 -5.75 10.59 39.93
CA GLU A 1 -6.14 9.77 38.74
C GLU A 1 -7.31 10.33 37.91
N LYS A 2 -7.94 11.44 38.29
CA LYS A 2 -9.08 12.05 37.54
C LYS A 2 -8.72 13.30 36.75
N LEU A 3 -7.46 13.69 36.66
CA LEU A 3 -7.00 14.93 35.96
C LEU A 3 -6.24 14.68 34.65
N GLN A 4 -5.87 13.44 34.31
CA GLN A 4 -5.19 13.13 33.04
C GLN A 4 -6.16 12.75 31.90
N HIS A 5 -7.44 12.52 32.17
CA HIS A 5 -8.44 12.15 31.16
C HIS A 5 -9.08 13.35 30.45
N ARG A 6 -8.86 14.59 30.93
CA ARG A 6 -9.46 15.79 30.31
C ARG A 6 -8.64 16.47 29.23
N ALA A 7 -7.37 16.12 29.09
CA ALA A 7 -6.49 16.78 28.11
C ALA A 7 -6.55 16.17 26.68
N TRP A 8 -7.18 15.03 26.50
CA TRP A 8 -7.29 14.34 25.20
C TRP A 8 -8.60 14.60 24.46
N THR A 9 -9.64 15.09 25.14
CA THR A 9 -10.97 15.30 24.54
C THR A 9 -11.11 16.63 23.79
N ASP A 10 -10.24 17.61 24.03
CA ASP A 10 -10.38 18.93 23.41
C ASP A 10 -9.66 19.11 22.06
N GLN A 11 -8.88 18.11 21.61
CA GLN A 11 -8.23 18.16 20.28
C GLN A 11 -8.99 17.42 19.16
N LEU A 12 -10.11 16.79 19.43
CA LEU A 12 -10.86 15.97 18.45
C LEU A 12 -12.23 16.53 18.04
N GLN A 13 -12.54 17.80 18.35
CA GLN A 13 -13.79 18.45 17.88
C GLN A 13 -13.67 19.19 16.53
N LEU A 14 -12.73 18.82 15.67
CA LEU A 14 -12.76 19.23 14.28
C LEU A 14 -13.50 18.16 13.47
N LYS A 15 -14.83 18.29 13.37
CA LYS A 15 -15.58 17.65 12.28
C LYS A 15 -14.91 18.12 10.98
N PRO A 16 -14.35 17.24 10.14
CA PRO A 16 -13.81 17.70 8.87
C PRO A 16 -14.97 18.14 7.97
N ASP A 17 -15.13 19.46 7.82
CA ASP A 17 -16.09 20.06 6.91
C ASP A 17 -15.64 19.74 5.47
N CYS A 18 -16.24 18.73 4.86
CA CYS A 18 -15.95 18.28 3.49
C CYS A 18 -16.44 19.29 2.41
N LYS A 19 -16.94 20.47 2.79
CA LYS A 19 -17.61 21.41 1.86
C LYS A 19 -16.78 22.61 1.43
N THR A 20 -15.60 22.85 1.96
CA THR A 20 -14.83 24.07 1.63
C THR A 20 -13.38 23.76 1.30
N ASP A 21 -13.10 23.23 0.12
CA ASP A 21 -11.84 23.54 -0.56
C ASP A 21 -11.94 23.34 -2.07
N LYS A 22 -12.43 24.40 -2.77
CA LYS A 22 -12.44 24.47 -4.24
C LYS A 22 -11.22 25.20 -4.82
N GLN A 23 -10.22 25.59 -4.04
CA GLN A 23 -9.17 26.52 -4.51
C GLN A 23 -7.73 26.03 -4.54
N HIS A 24 -7.41 24.76 -4.25
CA HIS A 24 -6.06 24.24 -4.55
C HIS A 24 -6.14 22.82 -5.10
N ARG A 25 -6.29 22.69 -6.42
CA ARG A 25 -6.13 21.44 -7.15
C ARG A 25 -4.71 21.33 -7.71
N PRO A 26 -3.85 20.44 -7.22
CA PRO A 26 -2.84 19.87 -8.08
C PRO A 26 -3.52 18.86 -9.02
N HIS A 27 -3.36 19.07 -10.31
CA HIS A 27 -3.83 18.23 -11.41
C HIS A 27 -3.19 16.84 -11.29
N LEU A 28 -3.86 15.90 -10.67
CA LEU A 28 -3.53 14.48 -10.71
C LEU A 28 -4.65 13.73 -11.43
N SER A 29 -4.60 13.78 -12.77
CA SER A 29 -5.36 12.90 -13.64
C SER A 29 -4.77 11.49 -13.56
N GLY A 30 -5.21 10.69 -12.60
CA GLY A 30 -4.95 9.27 -12.50
C GLY A 30 -6.28 8.56 -12.39
N ARG A 31 -6.75 7.93 -13.47
CA ARG A 31 -7.88 7.00 -13.46
C ARG A 31 -7.53 5.87 -12.50
N TYR A 32 -8.18 5.84 -11.34
CA TYR A 32 -8.18 4.65 -10.50
C TYR A 32 -9.09 3.61 -11.15
N GLY A 33 -8.48 2.78 -12.02
CA GLY A 33 -9.11 1.57 -12.52
C GLY A 33 -9.39 0.61 -11.35
N ARG A 34 -10.56 -0.04 -11.40
CA ARG A 34 -10.89 -1.19 -10.56
C ARG A 34 -9.80 -2.25 -10.72
N SER A 35 -8.85 -2.33 -9.81
CA SER A 35 -7.97 -3.48 -9.71
C SER A 35 -8.71 -4.59 -8.97
N LYS A 36 -9.14 -5.61 -9.70
CA LYS A 36 -9.35 -6.95 -9.16
C LYS A 36 -7.95 -7.50 -8.86
N GLY A 37 -7.65 -7.73 -7.61
CA GLY A 37 -6.39 -8.35 -7.24
C GLY A 37 -5.83 -7.75 -5.95
N VAL A 38 -5.32 -8.59 -5.11
CA VAL A 38 -4.48 -8.29 -3.96
C VAL A 38 -3.32 -7.44 -4.49
N ASP A 39 -3.00 -6.33 -3.84
CA ASP A 39 -1.79 -5.58 -4.17
C ASP A 39 -0.60 -6.43 -3.70
N GLU A 40 0.08 -7.09 -4.65
CA GLU A 40 1.19 -8.02 -4.43
C GLU A 40 2.48 -7.30 -3.97
N SER A 41 2.37 -6.14 -3.33
CA SER A 41 3.54 -5.35 -2.93
C SER A 41 4.19 -5.78 -1.62
N GLY A 42 3.77 -6.91 -1.01
CA GLY A 42 4.47 -7.56 0.11
C GLY A 42 4.79 -6.69 1.34
N MET A 43 4.10 -5.59 1.51
CA MET A 43 4.19 -4.69 2.67
C MET A 43 2.81 -4.50 3.27
N ALA A 44 2.74 -4.22 4.58
CA ALA A 44 1.48 -3.97 5.27
C ALA A 44 0.67 -2.86 4.57
N TYR A 45 -0.58 -3.13 4.23
CA TYR A 45 -1.46 -2.12 3.63
C TYR A 45 -2.89 -2.23 4.14
N ALA A 46 -3.62 -1.11 4.09
CA ALA A 46 -5.03 -1.06 4.44
C ALA A 46 -5.88 -0.57 3.24
N LYS A 47 -7.04 -1.23 3.01
CA LYS A 47 -8.00 -0.91 1.95
C LYS A 47 -9.42 -1.03 2.46
N ILE A 48 -10.26 -0.06 2.17
CA ILE A 48 -11.68 -0.07 2.53
C ILE A 48 -12.57 0.01 1.29
N HIS A 49 -13.71 -0.65 1.33
CA HIS A 49 -14.77 -0.54 0.32
C HIS A 49 -16.16 -0.72 0.93
N ALA A 50 -17.16 -0.06 0.33
CA ALA A 50 -18.52 -0.15 0.79
C ALA A 50 -19.23 -1.42 0.30
N ILE A 51 -20.00 -2.05 1.19
CA ILE A 51 -20.93 -3.14 0.90
C ILE A 51 -22.34 -2.55 0.77
N LYS A 52 -22.97 -2.72 -0.40
CA LYS A 52 -24.31 -2.18 -0.69
C LYS A 52 -25.42 -3.21 -0.62
N ALA A 53 -25.05 -4.49 -0.71
CA ALA A 53 -25.95 -5.63 -0.64
C ALA A 53 -25.21 -6.84 -0.07
N THR A 54 -25.93 -7.89 0.28
CA THR A 54 -25.34 -9.19 0.68
C THR A 54 -24.32 -9.10 1.83
N VAL A 55 -24.66 -8.31 2.86
CA VAL A 55 -23.83 -8.19 4.09
C VAL A 55 -23.66 -9.57 4.75
N ASP A 56 -24.71 -10.38 4.79
CA ASP A 56 -24.73 -11.77 5.23
C ASP A 56 -23.63 -12.60 4.56
N LYS A 57 -23.61 -12.63 3.24
CA LYS A 57 -22.59 -13.36 2.47
C LYS A 57 -21.17 -12.84 2.69
N ALA A 58 -21.03 -11.56 2.92
CA ALA A 58 -19.73 -10.97 3.19
C ALA A 58 -19.20 -11.38 4.58
N ILE A 59 -20.08 -11.44 5.58
CA ILE A 59 -19.75 -11.91 6.93
C ILE A 59 -19.45 -13.41 6.91
N ASP A 60 -20.29 -14.22 6.25
CA ASP A 60 -20.05 -15.65 6.09
C ASP A 60 -18.69 -15.94 5.43
N TYR A 61 -18.34 -15.15 4.40
CA TYR A 61 -17.06 -15.29 3.71
C TYR A 61 -15.86 -15.02 4.62
N ILE A 62 -15.90 -13.96 5.44
CA ILE A 62 -14.77 -13.63 6.33
C ILE A 62 -14.71 -14.56 7.53
N CYS A 63 -15.84 -15.11 7.96
CA CYS A 63 -15.94 -16.04 9.09
C CYS A 63 -15.78 -17.51 8.68
N ASN A 64 -15.34 -17.80 7.44
CA ASN A 64 -15.16 -19.17 6.97
C ASN A 64 -14.17 -19.93 7.88
N PRO A 65 -14.56 -21.06 8.50
CA PRO A 65 -13.70 -21.84 9.39
C PRO A 65 -12.37 -22.26 8.78
N GLU A 66 -12.37 -22.66 7.50
CA GLU A 66 -11.16 -23.06 6.79
C GLU A 66 -10.11 -21.96 6.65
N LYS A 67 -10.52 -20.70 6.78
CA LYS A 67 -9.64 -19.52 6.64
C LYS A 67 -9.21 -18.90 7.96
N THR A 68 -9.95 -19.21 9.04
CA THR A 68 -9.83 -18.57 10.34
C THR A 68 -9.42 -19.54 11.44
N ASP A 69 -8.79 -20.66 11.08
CA ASP A 69 -8.43 -21.72 12.01
C ASP A 69 -9.63 -22.15 12.88
N GLU A 70 -10.65 -22.71 12.22
CA GLU A 70 -11.92 -23.12 12.86
C GLU A 70 -12.59 -22.02 13.70
N LYS A 71 -12.51 -20.76 13.25
CA LYS A 71 -13.03 -19.57 13.90
C LYS A 71 -12.25 -19.11 15.15
N MET A 72 -11.04 -19.60 15.40
CA MET A 72 -10.18 -19.11 16.48
C MET A 72 -9.86 -17.62 16.32
N PHE A 73 -9.66 -17.18 15.06
CA PHE A 73 -9.34 -15.79 14.75
C PHE A 73 -10.57 -15.01 14.26
N VAL A 74 -11.65 -15.06 15.05
CA VAL A 74 -12.88 -14.30 14.83
C VAL A 74 -13.24 -13.56 16.12
N SER A 75 -13.42 -12.25 16.03
CA SER A 75 -13.88 -11.39 17.12
C SER A 75 -14.97 -10.44 16.64
N SER A 76 -15.79 -9.92 17.54
CA SER A 76 -16.82 -8.96 17.20
C SER A 76 -17.04 -7.96 18.32
N TYR A 77 -17.70 -6.85 18.00
CA TYR A 77 -18.09 -5.83 18.96
C TYR A 77 -19.53 -5.40 18.69
N ALA A 78 -20.34 -5.31 19.77
CA ALA A 78 -21.76 -4.93 19.76
C ALA A 78 -22.63 -5.75 18.76
N CYS A 79 -22.20 -6.96 18.39
CA CYS A 79 -22.93 -7.97 17.64
C CYS A 79 -22.25 -9.33 17.84
N SER A 80 -22.90 -10.43 17.45
CA SER A 80 -22.20 -11.71 17.24
C SER A 80 -21.93 -11.94 15.76
N PRO A 81 -20.92 -12.73 15.38
CA PRO A 81 -20.66 -13.04 13.98
C PRO A 81 -21.87 -13.65 13.26
N GLU A 82 -22.66 -14.45 13.98
CA GLU A 82 -23.84 -15.13 13.47
C GLU A 82 -25.05 -14.19 13.27
N THR A 83 -25.17 -13.13 14.07
CA THR A 83 -26.30 -12.18 14.03
C THR A 83 -25.93 -10.83 13.39
N ALA A 84 -24.67 -10.59 13.10
CA ALA A 84 -24.16 -9.28 12.68
C ALA A 84 -24.92 -8.66 11.50
N ALA A 85 -25.35 -9.46 10.53
CA ALA A 85 -26.13 -8.96 9.39
C ALA A 85 -27.51 -8.43 9.82
N TYR A 86 -28.14 -9.06 10.81
CA TYR A 86 -29.42 -8.62 11.39
C TYR A 86 -29.22 -7.38 12.27
N ASP A 87 -28.17 -7.38 13.10
CA ASP A 87 -27.84 -6.25 13.98
C ASP A 87 -27.51 -4.99 13.17
N PHE A 88 -26.75 -5.14 12.07
CA PHE A 88 -26.48 -4.05 11.14
C PHE A 88 -27.77 -3.54 10.47
N LYS A 89 -28.64 -4.47 10.03
CA LYS A 89 -29.92 -4.11 9.45
C LYS A 89 -30.78 -3.33 10.44
N TYR A 90 -30.87 -3.80 11.70
CA TYR A 90 -31.60 -3.09 12.74
C TYR A 90 -31.11 -1.66 12.93
N THR A 91 -29.79 -1.45 13.09
CA THR A 91 -29.18 -0.13 13.20
C THR A 91 -29.48 0.77 12.00
N LEU A 92 -29.38 0.18 10.79
CA LEU A 92 -29.64 0.90 9.53
C LEU A 92 -31.10 1.31 9.35
N ASP A 93 -32.06 0.51 9.80
CA ASP A 93 -33.49 0.80 9.73
C ASP A 93 -33.88 2.02 10.61
N HIS A 94 -33.05 2.37 11.59
CA HIS A 94 -33.21 3.55 12.44
C HIS A 94 -32.50 4.80 11.93
N CYS A 95 -31.72 4.69 10.81
CA CYS A 95 -31.03 5.83 10.23
C CYS A 95 -31.97 6.81 9.57
N ARG A 96 -31.73 8.10 9.79
CA ARG A 96 -32.43 9.18 9.08
C ARG A 96 -31.92 9.40 7.66
N GLU A 97 -30.65 9.08 7.42
CA GLU A 97 -30.00 9.26 6.14
C GLU A 97 -30.22 8.05 5.22
N ASN A 98 -30.70 8.31 4.02
CA ASN A 98 -30.84 7.28 3.00
C ASN A 98 -29.53 7.15 2.21
N SER A 99 -28.73 6.16 2.55
CA SER A 99 -27.49 5.80 1.84
C SER A 99 -27.54 4.35 1.38
N PRO A 100 -27.07 4.03 0.16
CA PRO A 100 -27.03 2.66 -0.34
C PRO A 100 -26.04 1.77 0.41
N ASN A 101 -25.09 2.35 1.16
CA ASN A 101 -24.08 1.60 1.87
C ASN A 101 -24.68 0.95 3.13
N LYS A 102 -24.51 -0.36 3.26
CA LYS A 102 -25.01 -1.16 4.39
C LYS A 102 -23.91 -1.47 5.39
N ALA A 103 -22.72 -1.71 4.91
CA ALA A 103 -21.53 -1.96 5.72
C ALA A 103 -20.28 -1.49 4.96
N TYR A 104 -19.17 -1.47 5.66
CA TYR A 104 -17.85 -1.26 5.06
C TYR A 104 -16.95 -2.46 5.36
N HIS A 105 -16.17 -2.85 4.39
CA HIS A 105 -15.19 -3.91 4.49
C HIS A 105 -13.79 -3.30 4.42
N LEU A 106 -13.08 -3.32 5.51
CA LEU A 106 -11.68 -2.93 5.64
C LEU A 106 -10.82 -4.19 5.62
N ILE A 107 -9.78 -4.18 4.81
CA ILE A 107 -8.77 -5.24 4.71
C ILE A 107 -7.43 -4.64 5.14
N GLN A 108 -6.75 -5.29 6.09
CA GLN A 108 -5.39 -5.00 6.50
C GLN A 108 -4.54 -6.24 6.20
N ALA A 109 -3.50 -6.11 5.39
CA ALA A 109 -2.60 -7.21 5.04
C ALA A 109 -1.19 -6.92 5.54
N PHE A 110 -0.47 -7.97 5.89
CA PHE A 110 0.90 -7.93 6.38
C PHE A 110 1.87 -8.56 5.38
N ALA A 111 3.15 -8.27 5.51
CA ALA A 111 4.16 -8.93 4.71
C ALA A 111 4.27 -10.43 5.09
N PRO A 112 4.53 -11.32 4.13
CA PRO A 112 4.65 -12.75 4.41
C PRO A 112 5.72 -13.05 5.46
N GLY A 113 5.33 -13.82 6.48
CA GLY A 113 6.24 -14.25 7.55
C GLY A 113 6.66 -13.16 8.54
N GLU A 114 6.06 -11.96 8.45
CA GLU A 114 6.42 -10.81 9.31
C GLU A 114 5.68 -10.84 10.66
N VAL A 115 4.49 -11.41 10.71
CA VAL A 115 3.63 -11.42 11.90
C VAL A 115 3.02 -12.78 12.15
N GLY A 116 2.89 -13.17 13.42
CA GLY A 116 2.15 -14.36 13.83
C GLY A 116 0.63 -14.15 13.74
N PHE A 117 -0.13 -15.25 13.70
CA PHE A 117 -1.58 -15.19 13.49
C PHE A 117 -2.32 -14.49 14.63
N GLU A 118 -1.93 -14.79 15.87
CA GLU A 118 -2.51 -14.19 17.08
C GLU A 118 -2.23 -12.69 17.16
N GLU A 119 -0.99 -12.29 16.89
CA GLU A 119 -0.58 -10.89 16.86
C GLU A 119 -1.27 -10.13 15.74
N ALA A 120 -1.37 -10.72 14.54
CA ALA A 120 -2.11 -10.12 13.42
C ALA A 120 -3.59 -9.88 13.79
N HIS A 121 -4.24 -10.86 14.47
CA HIS A 121 -5.61 -10.72 14.93
C HIS A 121 -5.75 -9.60 15.99
N HIS A 122 -4.81 -9.53 16.92
CA HIS A 122 -4.76 -8.47 17.93
C HIS A 122 -4.65 -7.08 17.29
N ILE A 123 -3.71 -6.91 16.33
CA ILE A 123 -3.54 -5.66 15.58
C ILE A 123 -4.81 -5.29 14.81
N GLY A 124 -5.48 -6.28 14.18
CA GLY A 124 -6.74 -6.06 13.47
C GLY A 124 -7.86 -5.57 14.39
N LYS A 125 -7.94 -6.13 15.59
CA LYS A 125 -8.90 -5.71 16.62
C LYS A 125 -8.58 -4.31 17.13
N GLU A 126 -7.31 -4.00 17.44
CA GLU A 126 -6.90 -2.65 17.83
C GLU A 126 -7.19 -1.60 16.75
N LEU A 127 -6.99 -1.95 15.46
CA LEU A 127 -7.33 -1.08 14.35
C LEU A 127 -8.84 -0.79 14.31
N ALA A 128 -9.68 -1.81 14.51
CA ALA A 128 -11.13 -1.64 14.57
C ALA A 128 -11.53 -0.76 15.75
N ASP A 129 -10.99 -1.02 16.94
CA ASP A 129 -11.28 -0.27 18.16
C ASP A 129 -10.88 1.21 18.05
N LYS A 130 -9.66 1.50 17.57
CA LYS A 130 -9.16 2.88 17.37
C LYS A 130 -9.93 3.62 16.28
N LEU A 131 -10.30 2.92 15.17
CA LEU A 131 -11.01 3.53 14.05
C LEU A 131 -12.47 3.83 14.35
N LEU A 132 -13.16 2.89 15.03
CA LEU A 132 -14.60 2.90 15.22
C LEU A 132 -15.03 3.46 16.57
N GLU A 133 -14.09 3.68 17.49
CA GLU A 133 -14.26 4.35 18.79
C GLU A 133 -15.42 3.77 19.63
N GLY A 134 -15.72 2.48 19.48
CA GLY A 134 -16.83 1.82 20.17
C GLY A 134 -18.24 2.27 19.70
N LYS A 135 -18.33 2.99 18.59
CA LYS A 135 -19.62 3.51 18.08
C LYS A 135 -20.32 2.58 17.09
N TYR A 136 -19.57 1.73 16.39
CA TYR A 136 -20.08 0.87 15.31
C TYR A 136 -19.98 -0.59 15.69
N SER A 137 -21.00 -1.37 15.34
CA SER A 137 -20.90 -2.83 15.40
C SER A 137 -19.96 -3.34 14.31
N TYR A 138 -19.08 -4.28 14.64
CA TYR A 138 -18.14 -4.87 13.68
C TYR A 138 -17.85 -6.35 13.95
N VAL A 139 -17.40 -7.02 12.90
CA VAL A 139 -16.77 -8.35 12.96
C VAL A 139 -15.37 -8.22 12.39
N VAL A 140 -14.36 -8.72 13.09
CA VAL A 140 -12.98 -8.81 12.65
C VAL A 140 -12.55 -10.27 12.57
N THR A 141 -11.88 -10.64 11.48
CA THR A 141 -11.34 -11.98 11.27
C THR A 141 -9.92 -11.89 10.71
N THR A 142 -9.11 -12.90 11.02
CA THR A 142 -7.77 -13.05 10.44
C THR A 142 -7.74 -14.29 9.59
N HIS A 143 -7.43 -14.13 8.30
CA HIS A 143 -7.28 -15.22 7.35
C HIS A 143 -5.83 -15.68 7.30
N ILE A 144 -5.65 -16.99 7.38
CA ILE A 144 -4.35 -17.68 7.43
C ILE A 144 -4.16 -18.67 6.26
N ASP A 145 -5.12 -18.73 5.36
CA ASP A 145 -5.17 -19.65 4.22
C ASP A 145 -4.19 -19.35 3.10
N LYS A 146 -3.44 -18.25 3.19
CA LYS A 146 -2.47 -17.78 2.18
C LYS A 146 -1.09 -17.55 2.77
N GLU A 147 -0.11 -17.39 1.90
CA GLU A 147 1.28 -17.08 2.29
C GLU A 147 1.43 -15.81 3.12
N HIS A 148 0.45 -14.90 3.06
CA HIS A 148 0.42 -13.65 3.83
C HIS A 148 -0.84 -13.57 4.69
N VAL A 149 -0.65 -13.23 5.94
CA VAL A 149 -1.71 -13.01 6.91
C VAL A 149 -2.45 -11.71 6.59
N HIS A 150 -3.76 -11.72 6.69
CA HIS A 150 -4.56 -10.51 6.48
C HIS A 150 -5.83 -10.49 7.33
N ASN A 151 -6.14 -9.31 7.85
CA ASN A 151 -7.34 -9.06 8.61
C ASN A 151 -8.46 -8.56 7.71
N HIS A 152 -9.67 -9.05 7.97
CA HIS A 152 -10.91 -8.51 7.42
C HIS A 152 -11.73 -7.91 8.56
N ILE A 153 -12.14 -6.66 8.42
CA ILE A 153 -13.00 -5.96 9.37
C ILE A 153 -14.24 -5.52 8.60
N ILE A 154 -15.40 -6.07 8.94
CA ILE A 154 -16.69 -5.62 8.40
C ILE A 154 -17.44 -4.91 9.52
N PHE A 155 -17.78 -3.63 9.29
CA PHE A 155 -18.51 -2.82 10.25
C PHE A 155 -19.77 -2.22 9.65
N CYS A 156 -20.77 -1.98 10.50
CA CYS A 156 -22.05 -1.36 10.12
C CYS A 156 -21.80 0.05 9.52
N ALA A 157 -22.52 0.39 8.47
CA ALA A 157 -22.43 1.71 7.87
C ALA A 157 -23.09 2.83 8.70
N ALA A 158 -23.63 2.51 9.88
CA ALA A 158 -24.19 3.47 10.80
C ALA A 158 -23.76 3.18 12.24
N ASP A 159 -23.63 4.22 13.05
CA ASP A 159 -23.29 4.07 14.44
C ASP A 159 -24.50 3.56 15.26
N ASN A 160 -24.21 2.90 16.38
CA ASN A 160 -25.22 2.25 17.23
C ASN A 160 -25.94 3.24 18.18
N ILE A 161 -25.46 4.48 18.29
CA ILE A 161 -25.92 5.44 19.32
C ILE A 161 -26.89 6.45 18.69
N GLU A 162 -26.43 7.18 17.70
CA GLU A 162 -27.20 8.24 17.03
C GLU A 162 -27.75 7.82 15.66
N HIS A 163 -27.36 6.63 15.20
CA HIS A 163 -27.68 6.06 13.89
C HIS A 163 -27.23 6.94 12.69
N ASN A 164 -26.14 7.71 12.88
CA ASN A 164 -25.55 8.49 11.83
C ASN A 164 -24.72 7.60 10.89
N LYS A 165 -24.75 7.90 9.60
CA LYS A 165 -23.95 7.14 8.63
C LYS A 165 -22.46 7.44 8.76
N TYR A 166 -21.64 6.39 8.60
CA TYR A 166 -20.19 6.54 8.47
C TYR A 166 -19.85 7.41 7.27
N HIS A 167 -19.02 8.42 7.50
CA HIS A 167 -18.62 9.35 6.46
C HIS A 167 -17.41 8.83 5.68
N ASP A 168 -17.70 8.16 4.55
CA ASP A 168 -16.68 7.63 3.64
C ASP A 168 -16.18 8.70 2.67
N CYS A 169 -14.99 9.24 2.91
CA CYS A 169 -14.34 10.24 2.07
C CYS A 169 -12.83 9.99 1.95
N LYS A 170 -12.14 10.79 1.14
CA LYS A 170 -10.68 10.66 1.00
C LYS A 170 -9.94 10.83 2.32
N GLN A 171 -10.41 11.67 3.21
CA GLN A 171 -9.76 11.91 4.51
C GLN A 171 -9.89 10.69 5.42
N SER A 172 -11.08 10.04 5.49
CA SER A 172 -11.26 8.80 6.24
C SER A 172 -10.35 7.69 5.70
N TYR A 173 -10.17 7.60 4.40
CA TYR A 173 -9.24 6.65 3.78
C TYR A 173 -7.79 6.89 4.20
N TYR A 174 -7.32 8.16 4.21
CA TYR A 174 -5.99 8.50 4.70
C TYR A 174 -5.83 8.24 6.19
N HIS A 175 -6.86 8.51 6.99
CA HIS A 175 -6.88 8.25 8.42
C HIS A 175 -6.74 6.75 8.72
N ILE A 176 -7.51 5.90 8.05
CA ILE A 176 -7.41 4.43 8.17
C ILE A 176 -5.97 3.95 7.89
N ARG A 177 -5.37 4.43 6.78
CA ARG A 177 -4.00 4.03 6.45
C ARG A 177 -3.00 4.49 7.51
N LYS A 178 -3.14 5.73 7.98
CA LYS A 178 -2.29 6.29 9.02
C LYS A 178 -2.38 5.46 10.31
N LEU A 179 -3.57 5.13 10.77
CA LEU A 179 -3.78 4.28 11.94
C LEU A 179 -3.17 2.89 11.77
N SER A 180 -3.39 2.26 10.60
CA SER A 180 -2.79 0.96 10.30
C SER A 180 -1.26 1.02 10.28
N ASP A 181 -0.66 2.07 9.68
CA ASP A 181 0.78 2.27 9.64
C ASP A 181 1.37 2.56 11.04
N GLU A 182 0.66 3.27 11.89
CA GLU A 182 1.05 3.54 13.28
C GLU A 182 1.05 2.26 14.10
N LEU A 183 0.00 1.44 14.01
CA LEU A 183 -0.08 0.14 14.67
C LEU A 183 1.03 -0.81 14.19
N CYS A 184 1.26 -0.91 12.88
CA CYS A 184 2.35 -1.72 12.38
C CYS A 184 3.71 -1.30 12.94
N LYS A 185 3.96 0.00 13.09
CA LYS A 185 5.20 0.52 13.72
C LYS A 185 5.28 0.21 15.21
N GLU A 186 4.18 0.35 15.96
CA GLU A 186 4.07 0.01 17.39
C GLU A 186 4.44 -1.47 17.63
N HIS A 187 4.07 -2.35 16.68
CA HIS A 187 4.39 -3.78 16.70
C HIS A 187 5.67 -4.16 15.93
N ASN A 188 6.52 -3.18 15.55
CA ASN A 188 7.76 -3.37 14.80
C ASN A 188 7.59 -4.04 13.43
N LEU A 189 6.45 -3.86 12.79
CA LEU A 189 6.14 -4.38 11.47
C LEU A 189 6.44 -3.35 10.36
N SER A 190 6.61 -3.82 9.13
CA SER A 190 6.90 -2.96 7.99
C SER A 190 5.68 -2.12 7.58
N VAL A 191 5.93 -0.93 7.03
CA VAL A 191 4.89 -0.04 6.48
C VAL A 191 5.27 0.41 5.08
N ILE A 192 4.24 0.68 4.25
CA ILE A 192 4.45 1.24 2.91
C ILE A 192 4.87 2.71 3.03
N ILE A 193 6.11 3.02 2.68
CA ILE A 193 6.59 4.41 2.60
C ILE A 193 6.12 5.01 1.27
N PRO A 194 5.24 6.02 1.26
CA PRO A 194 4.78 6.66 0.04
C PRO A 194 5.95 7.27 -0.74
N GLY A 195 6.12 6.87 -1.99
CA GLY A 195 7.16 7.42 -2.87
C GLY A 195 8.38 6.52 -3.09
N ALA A 196 8.61 5.51 -2.24
CA ALA A 196 9.71 4.57 -2.37
C ALA A 196 9.38 3.43 -3.33
N GLN A 197 9.01 3.53 -4.52
CA GLN A 197 8.80 2.44 -5.50
C GLN A 197 7.34 2.06 -5.78
N ARG A 198 6.62 2.95 -6.47
CA ARG A 198 5.31 2.58 -7.02
C ARG A 198 5.46 1.51 -8.12
N GLY A 199 4.74 0.40 -7.98
CA GLY A 199 4.48 -0.55 -9.06
C GLY A 199 5.42 -1.74 -9.18
N ARG A 200 6.11 -2.14 -8.12
CA ARG A 200 6.84 -3.42 -8.09
C ARG A 200 5.93 -4.54 -7.59
N LYS A 201 6.06 -5.72 -8.21
CA LYS A 201 5.48 -6.95 -7.68
C LYS A 201 6.28 -7.40 -6.47
N TYR A 202 5.62 -8.06 -5.51
CA TYR A 202 6.27 -8.59 -4.31
C TYR A 202 7.46 -9.49 -4.60
N GLU A 203 7.32 -10.42 -5.54
CA GLU A 203 8.41 -11.30 -5.99
C GLU A 203 9.61 -10.50 -6.51
N GLU A 204 9.38 -9.40 -7.21
CA GLU A 204 10.43 -8.51 -7.70
C GLU A 204 11.09 -7.74 -6.54
N TRP A 205 10.30 -7.33 -5.53
CA TRP A 205 10.81 -6.67 -4.32
C TRP A 205 11.63 -7.64 -3.45
N GLN A 206 11.11 -8.83 -3.18
CA GLN A 206 11.80 -9.85 -2.39
C GLN A 206 13.12 -10.30 -3.06
N SER A 207 13.08 -10.51 -4.37
CA SER A 207 14.27 -10.81 -5.16
C SER A 207 15.27 -9.64 -5.18
N ASP A 208 14.79 -8.39 -5.13
CA ASP A 208 15.64 -7.20 -5.01
C ASP A 208 16.29 -7.09 -3.63
N GLN A 209 15.59 -7.41 -2.53
CA GLN A 209 16.16 -7.48 -1.19
C GLN A 209 17.26 -8.55 -1.11
N ASN A 210 17.02 -9.69 -1.72
CA ASN A 210 17.99 -10.78 -1.80
C ASN A 210 19.12 -10.52 -2.83
N GLY A 211 19.08 -9.36 -3.52
CA GLY A 211 20.09 -8.97 -4.49
C GLY A 211 20.14 -9.84 -5.76
N SER A 212 19.08 -10.60 -6.02
CA SER A 212 19.07 -11.66 -7.04
C SER A 212 18.39 -11.29 -8.37
N THR A 213 17.75 -10.12 -8.48
CA THR A 213 17.12 -9.74 -9.76
C THR A 213 18.14 -9.23 -10.76
N TRP A 214 17.94 -9.57 -12.05
CA TRP A 214 18.75 -9.02 -13.12
C TRP A 214 18.69 -7.48 -13.21
N LYS A 215 17.60 -6.85 -12.74
CA LYS A 215 17.51 -5.38 -12.67
C LYS A 215 18.39 -4.81 -11.56
N THR A 216 18.52 -5.50 -10.44
CA THR A 216 19.44 -5.12 -9.37
C THR A 216 20.87 -5.29 -9.82
N GLN A 217 21.18 -6.38 -10.52
CA GLN A 217 22.49 -6.57 -11.14
C GLN A 217 22.77 -5.47 -12.19
N LEU A 218 21.81 -5.15 -13.03
CA LEU A 218 21.93 -4.05 -14.00
C LEU A 218 22.25 -2.71 -13.33
N ARG A 219 21.60 -2.38 -12.20
CA ARG A 219 21.92 -1.14 -11.45
C ARG A 219 23.33 -1.15 -10.88
N ARG A 220 23.78 -2.30 -10.34
CA ARG A 220 25.14 -2.45 -9.85
C ARG A 220 26.16 -2.28 -10.97
N ASP A 221 25.92 -2.91 -12.10
CA ASP A 221 26.80 -2.81 -13.26
C ASP A 221 26.81 -1.38 -13.85
N ILE A 222 25.67 -0.71 -13.95
CA ILE A 222 25.61 0.71 -14.36
C ILE A 222 26.42 1.58 -13.41
N ASN A 223 26.24 1.44 -12.08
CA ASN A 223 26.98 2.24 -11.10
C ASN A 223 28.48 1.95 -11.16
N PHE A 224 28.87 0.69 -11.30
CA PHE A 224 30.26 0.30 -11.42
C PHE A 224 30.91 0.94 -12.67
N PHE A 225 30.27 0.80 -13.83
CA PHE A 225 30.85 1.31 -15.07
C PHE A 225 30.75 2.84 -15.21
N ILE A 226 29.77 3.51 -14.61
CA ILE A 226 29.77 4.97 -14.51
C ILE A 226 31.02 5.48 -13.78
N ASN A 227 31.41 4.81 -12.69
CA ASN A 227 32.58 5.21 -11.92
C ASN A 227 33.91 4.80 -12.57
N SER A 228 33.89 3.81 -13.47
CA SER A 228 35.09 3.31 -14.17
C SER A 228 35.34 3.99 -15.50
N ALA A 229 34.30 4.52 -16.12
CA ALA A 229 34.40 5.17 -17.44
C ALA A 229 34.81 6.64 -17.31
N SER A 230 35.60 7.11 -18.26
CA SER A 230 36.01 8.52 -18.41
C SER A 230 35.06 9.30 -19.31
N THR A 231 34.34 8.63 -20.19
CA THR A 231 33.35 9.22 -21.12
C THR A 231 32.06 8.40 -21.19
N TYR A 232 31.02 9.00 -21.71
CA TYR A 232 29.75 8.32 -21.93
C TYR A 232 29.87 7.19 -22.95
N GLU A 233 30.66 7.39 -24.00
CA GLU A 233 30.93 6.39 -25.04
C GLU A 233 31.68 5.17 -24.46
N GLU A 234 32.66 5.41 -23.59
CA GLU A 234 33.36 4.35 -22.86
C GLU A 234 32.43 3.56 -21.96
N PHE A 235 31.53 4.24 -21.22
CA PHE A 235 30.49 3.61 -20.42
C PHE A 235 29.61 2.67 -21.28
N LEU A 236 29.14 3.13 -22.44
CA LEU A 236 28.34 2.32 -23.35
C LEU A 236 29.09 1.09 -23.84
N LEU A 237 30.38 1.24 -24.12
CA LEU A 237 31.24 0.16 -24.58
C LEU A 237 31.45 -0.89 -23.49
N LEU A 238 31.70 -0.47 -22.26
CA LEU A 238 31.84 -1.36 -21.10
C LEU A 238 30.56 -2.13 -20.80
N MET A 239 29.40 -1.47 -20.86
CA MET A 239 28.10 -2.10 -20.68
C MET A 239 27.79 -3.16 -21.76
N ARG A 240 28.14 -2.86 -23.04
CA ARG A 240 28.02 -3.84 -24.14
C ARG A 240 28.97 -5.02 -23.97
N ALA A 241 30.20 -4.77 -23.58
CA ALA A 241 31.20 -5.80 -23.29
C ALA A 241 30.74 -6.72 -22.12
N LYS A 242 29.98 -6.19 -21.16
CA LYS A 242 29.36 -6.96 -20.05
C LYS A 242 28.18 -7.83 -20.50
N GLY A 243 27.67 -7.68 -21.73
CA GLY A 243 26.56 -8.47 -22.26
C GLY A 243 25.21 -7.77 -22.18
N TYR A 244 25.20 -6.44 -22.22
CA TYR A 244 23.96 -5.66 -22.33
C TYR A 244 23.74 -5.13 -23.73
N GLU A 245 22.54 -5.32 -24.26
CA GLU A 245 22.07 -4.59 -25.44
C GLU A 245 21.52 -3.24 -24.99
N ILE A 246 21.90 -2.17 -25.69
CA ILE A 246 21.54 -0.78 -25.38
C ILE A 246 20.87 -0.16 -26.61
N LYS A 247 19.76 0.57 -26.38
CA LYS A 247 19.05 1.34 -27.40
C LYS A 247 18.73 2.74 -26.86
N GLY A 248 18.59 3.69 -27.75
CA GLY A 248 18.22 5.07 -27.42
C GLY A 248 19.31 5.84 -26.69
N GLU A 249 20.57 5.50 -26.93
CA GLU A 249 21.75 6.15 -26.33
C GLU A 249 22.09 7.52 -26.90
N THR A 250 21.65 7.84 -28.14
CA THR A 250 21.98 9.11 -28.81
C THR A 250 21.15 10.29 -28.32
N PHE A 251 21.69 11.51 -28.45
CA PHE A 251 21.04 12.78 -28.11
C PHE A 251 20.64 13.63 -29.31
N GLU A 252 20.69 13.09 -30.50
CA GLU A 252 20.35 13.77 -31.74
C GLU A 252 18.87 14.17 -31.78
N GLU A 253 18.52 15.12 -32.64
CA GLU A 253 17.15 15.53 -32.87
C GLU A 253 16.32 14.34 -33.37
N GLY A 254 15.21 14.03 -32.67
CA GLY A 254 14.41 12.82 -32.92
C GLY A 254 14.86 11.56 -32.18
N ALA A 255 15.95 11.60 -31.40
CA ALA A 255 16.41 10.46 -30.60
C ALA A 255 15.39 10.02 -29.55
N ALA A 256 15.44 8.74 -29.17
CA ALA A 256 14.58 8.18 -28.14
C ALA A 256 14.73 8.91 -26.80
N LYS A 257 13.61 9.23 -26.16
CA LYS A 257 13.55 9.91 -24.86
C LYS A 257 14.29 9.17 -23.75
N TYR A 258 14.36 7.84 -23.81
CA TYR A 258 14.94 7.00 -22.78
C TYR A 258 16.02 6.10 -23.34
N ILE A 259 17.10 5.94 -22.61
CA ILE A 259 18.02 4.83 -22.80
C ILE A 259 17.37 3.53 -22.33
N LEU A 260 17.59 2.44 -23.02
CA LEU A 260 17.01 1.12 -22.78
C LEU A 260 18.13 0.11 -22.62
N PHE A 261 18.03 -0.75 -21.62
CA PHE A 261 18.99 -1.81 -21.35
C PHE A 261 18.30 -3.17 -21.37
N ARG A 262 18.98 -4.18 -21.90
CA ARG A 262 18.55 -5.57 -21.89
C ARG A 262 19.77 -6.49 -21.77
N PRO A 263 19.86 -7.40 -20.79
CA PRO A 263 20.81 -8.50 -20.84
C PRO A 263 20.53 -9.39 -22.06
N LEU A 264 21.54 -9.96 -22.68
CA LEU A 264 21.40 -10.78 -23.89
C LEU A 264 20.54 -12.05 -23.67
N ASP A 265 20.44 -12.53 -22.42
CA ASP A 265 19.62 -13.68 -22.01
C ASP A 265 18.14 -13.33 -21.72
N LYS A 266 17.74 -12.07 -21.85
CA LYS A 266 16.38 -11.59 -21.56
C LYS A 266 15.68 -11.07 -22.81
N GLU A 267 14.36 -11.23 -22.87
CA GLU A 267 13.55 -10.79 -24.01
C GLU A 267 13.18 -9.29 -23.94
N ARG A 268 13.05 -8.72 -22.74
CA ARG A 268 12.48 -7.39 -22.55
C ARG A 268 13.50 -6.36 -22.13
N PHE A 269 13.42 -5.18 -22.79
CA PHE A 269 14.17 -4.01 -22.39
C PHE A 269 13.59 -3.34 -21.14
N VAL A 270 14.49 -2.80 -20.34
CA VAL A 270 14.16 -1.93 -19.21
C VAL A 270 14.56 -0.48 -19.55
N ARG A 271 13.73 0.48 -19.15
CA ARG A 271 13.96 1.90 -19.40
C ARG A 271 14.81 2.54 -18.32
N GLY A 272 15.82 3.30 -18.72
CA GLY A 272 16.52 4.25 -17.86
C GLY A 272 15.62 5.47 -17.59
N SER A 273 14.67 5.34 -16.68
CA SER A 273 13.71 6.38 -16.33
C SER A 273 13.41 6.37 -14.84
N THR A 274 12.96 7.50 -14.31
CA THR A 274 12.60 7.67 -12.89
C THR A 274 11.61 6.61 -12.39
N ARG A 275 10.69 6.15 -13.26
CA ARG A 275 9.65 5.17 -12.89
C ARG A 275 10.10 3.71 -13.01
N SER A 276 11.18 3.43 -13.72
CA SER A 276 11.62 2.06 -14.00
C SER A 276 12.90 1.71 -13.23
N LEU A 277 14.06 2.19 -13.64
CA LEU A 277 15.32 1.93 -12.93
C LEU A 277 15.57 2.88 -11.75
N GLY A 278 15.02 4.10 -11.80
CA GLY A 278 15.22 5.15 -10.81
C GLY A 278 15.77 6.44 -11.45
N LYS A 279 15.68 7.56 -10.69
CA LYS A 279 16.06 8.89 -11.18
C LYS A 279 17.55 9.01 -11.58
N GLU A 280 18.41 8.19 -10.97
CA GLU A 280 19.86 8.21 -11.20
C GLU A 280 20.25 7.50 -12.51
N TYR A 281 19.33 6.70 -13.07
CA TYR A 281 19.57 5.89 -14.29
C TYR A 281 18.90 6.46 -15.54
N THR A 282 18.57 7.77 -15.54
CA THR A 282 18.14 8.46 -16.74
C THR A 282 19.34 8.75 -17.66
N LYS A 283 19.08 8.87 -18.98
CA LYS A 283 20.13 9.11 -19.96
C LYS A 283 21.02 10.31 -19.60
N GLU A 284 20.41 11.42 -19.22
CA GLU A 284 21.09 12.66 -18.82
C GLU A 284 21.95 12.49 -17.56
N ARG A 285 21.45 11.70 -16.59
CA ARG A 285 22.20 11.45 -15.32
C ARG A 285 23.40 10.53 -15.58
N ILE A 286 23.19 9.46 -16.34
CA ILE A 286 24.28 8.53 -16.72
C ILE A 286 25.38 9.29 -17.44
N THR A 287 25.03 10.09 -18.46
CA THR A 287 26.00 10.89 -19.22
C THR A 287 26.78 11.86 -18.34
N ARG A 288 26.05 12.61 -17.47
CA ARG A 288 26.70 13.54 -16.55
C ARG A 288 27.66 12.86 -15.59
N ASN A 289 27.28 11.71 -15.07
CA ASN A 289 28.09 11.01 -14.08
C ASN A 289 29.30 10.31 -14.71
N ALA A 290 29.14 9.71 -15.89
CA ALA A 290 30.24 9.12 -16.65
C ALA A 290 31.31 10.18 -17.07
N SER A 291 30.88 11.43 -17.32
CA SER A 291 31.78 12.53 -17.63
C SER A 291 32.49 13.15 -16.42
N LYS A 292 32.08 12.82 -15.19
CA LYS A 292 32.67 13.35 -13.93
C LYS A 292 33.68 12.42 -13.29
N GLY A 293 33.77 11.16 -13.70
CA GLY A 293 34.57 10.11 -13.04
C GLY A 293 36.09 10.34 -13.00
N ASN A 294 36.63 11.37 -13.63
CA ASN A 294 38.06 11.68 -13.66
C ASN A 294 38.46 13.00 -12.95
N GLY A 295 37.55 13.64 -12.18
CA GLY A 295 37.83 14.95 -11.57
C GLY A 295 38.28 14.94 -10.08
N SER A 296 38.34 13.79 -9.39
CA SER A 296 38.58 13.75 -7.94
C SER A 296 39.83 12.99 -7.45
N GLU A 297 40.74 12.59 -8.37
CA GLU A 297 42.03 12.05 -7.96
C GLU A 297 43.18 12.86 -8.57
N ARG A 298 43.29 14.14 -8.22
CA ARG A 298 44.52 14.93 -8.30
C ARG A 298 44.36 16.19 -7.45
N GLN A 299 44.44 16.04 -6.13
CA GLN A 299 45.03 17.03 -5.23
C GLN A 299 45.56 16.32 -3.99
#